data_9b9511fd17f36e0f65b77dc6dadc33eb
#
_entry.id   9b9511fd17f36e0f65b77dc6dadc33eb
#
_cell.length_a   1.000
_cell.length_b   1.000
_cell.length_c   1.000
_cell.angle_alpha   90.00
_cell.angle_beta   90.00
_cell.angle_gamma   90.00
#
_symmetry.space_group_name_H-M   'P 1'
#
loop_
_entity.id
_entity.type
_entity.pdbx_description
1 polymer ?
#
loop_
_entity_poly.entity_id
_entity_poly.type
_entity_poly.pdbx_seq_one_letter_code
_entity_poly.pdbx_strand_id
1 'polypeptide(L)'
;APIEWIVKRDGRQEKFEQRKIGDAIFNAVKASGGDDRDRADSLASGVTIYLAKHLNGTTPTVDQVHDAVEKVLIELGHARTAIAYVRYRDRRARQRSLQEGGAHAILRELDEAQRQREVVEATTPRPLFVCTSDEQVASWDRARIVEALMRETRMPEDEAVRVALSV
;
A
#
# COMPACT_ATOMS: atom_id res chain seq x y z
N ALA A 1 22.10 -31.09 3.66
CA ALA A 1 22.12 -31.03 5.13
C ALA A 1 20.78 -30.50 5.63
N PRO A 2 20.26 -30.96 6.77
CA PRO A 2 19.05 -30.39 7.35
C PRO A 2 19.31 -28.95 7.78
N ILE A 3 18.28 -28.10 7.63
CA ILE A 3 18.33 -26.71 8.08
C ILE A 3 18.04 -26.72 9.59
N GLU A 4 18.99 -26.27 10.40
CA GLU A 4 18.83 -26.24 11.85
C GLU A 4 18.48 -24.87 12.38
N TRP A 5 18.90 -23.80 11.70
CA TRP A 5 18.78 -22.43 12.14
C TRP A 5 18.16 -21.52 11.07
N ILE A 6 17.57 -20.42 11.49
CA ILE A 6 17.02 -19.35 10.64
C ILE A 6 17.44 -18.01 11.21
N VAL A 7 17.80 -17.07 10.34
CA VAL A 7 18.12 -15.68 10.71
C VAL A 7 16.86 -14.83 10.64
N LYS A 8 16.51 -14.22 11.76
CA LYS A 8 15.38 -13.25 11.85
C LYS A 8 15.76 -11.90 11.25
N ARG A 9 14.77 -11.05 11.01
CA ARG A 9 14.98 -9.69 10.46
C ARG A 9 15.82 -8.77 11.34
N ASP A 10 15.84 -9.02 12.64
CA ASP A 10 16.69 -8.32 13.62
C ASP A 10 18.12 -8.91 13.76
N GLY A 11 18.48 -9.88 12.90
CA GLY A 11 19.78 -10.56 12.89
C GLY A 11 19.92 -11.70 13.89
N ARG A 12 18.94 -11.93 14.76
CA ARG A 12 18.98 -13.05 15.70
C ARG A 12 18.79 -14.38 14.99
N GLN A 13 19.47 -15.43 15.48
CA GLN A 13 19.26 -16.79 15.01
C GLN A 13 18.28 -17.51 15.92
N GLU A 14 17.32 -18.20 15.30
CA GLU A 14 16.39 -19.10 15.98
C GLU A 14 16.45 -20.49 15.35
N LYS A 15 16.02 -21.49 16.13
CA LYS A 15 15.89 -22.85 15.62
C LYS A 15 14.88 -22.90 14.48
N PHE A 16 15.24 -23.54 13.37
CA PHE A 16 14.34 -23.72 12.25
C PHE A 16 13.25 -24.74 12.61
N GLU A 17 12.01 -24.36 12.40
CA GLU A 17 10.84 -25.21 12.64
C GLU A 17 9.99 -25.29 11.39
N GLN A 18 10.05 -26.41 10.67
CA GLN A 18 9.21 -26.67 9.50
C GLN A 18 7.72 -26.51 9.80
N ARG A 19 7.27 -26.84 11.03
CA ARG A 19 5.90 -26.68 11.47
C ARG A 19 5.38 -25.23 11.32
N LYS A 20 6.22 -24.24 11.59
CA LYS A 20 5.85 -22.81 11.40
C LYS A 20 5.52 -22.49 9.93
N ILE A 21 6.20 -23.14 8.99
CA ILE A 21 5.90 -23.02 7.56
C ILE A 21 4.57 -23.69 7.26
N GLY A 22 4.33 -24.91 7.77
CA GLY A 22 3.07 -25.62 7.62
C GLY A 22 1.88 -24.83 8.17
N ASP A 23 2.02 -24.24 9.36
CA ASP A 23 0.99 -23.40 9.98
C ASP A 23 0.68 -22.15 9.13
N ALA A 24 1.70 -21.51 8.56
CA ALA A 24 1.51 -20.34 7.71
C ALA A 24 0.84 -20.71 6.38
N ILE A 25 1.22 -21.83 5.76
CA ILE A 25 0.57 -22.34 4.53
C ILE A 25 -0.87 -22.74 4.83
N PHE A 26 -1.12 -23.43 5.95
CA PHE A 26 -2.48 -23.84 6.34
C PHE A 26 -3.41 -22.65 6.57
N ASN A 27 -2.92 -21.60 7.24
CA ASN A 27 -3.70 -20.37 7.39
C ASN A 27 -4.03 -19.70 6.03
N ALA A 28 -3.12 -19.79 5.07
CA ALA A 28 -3.37 -19.32 3.70
C ALA A 28 -4.39 -20.21 2.96
N VAL A 29 -4.31 -21.54 3.13
CA VAL A 29 -5.29 -22.49 2.59
C VAL A 29 -6.67 -22.20 3.15
N LYS A 30 -6.80 -21.99 4.46
CA LYS A 30 -8.07 -21.61 5.11
C LYS A 30 -8.63 -20.30 4.54
N ALA A 31 -7.80 -19.29 4.37
CA ALA A 31 -8.20 -18.00 3.79
C ALA A 31 -8.67 -18.13 2.33
N SER A 32 -8.24 -19.19 1.62
CA SER A 32 -8.66 -19.51 0.25
C SER A 32 -9.93 -20.40 0.18
N GLY A 33 -10.50 -20.76 1.35
CA GLY A 33 -11.68 -21.62 1.45
C GLY A 33 -11.38 -23.12 1.51
N GLY A 34 -10.10 -23.51 1.72
CA GLY A 34 -9.69 -24.88 1.94
C GLY A 34 -9.50 -25.22 3.42
N ASP A 35 -9.42 -26.51 3.75
CA ASP A 35 -9.16 -26.99 5.13
C ASP A 35 -8.32 -28.28 5.14
N ASP A 36 -7.31 -28.35 4.24
CA ASP A 36 -6.44 -29.53 4.10
C ASP A 36 -5.10 -29.28 4.82
N ARG A 37 -5.02 -29.77 6.06
CA ARG A 37 -3.82 -29.67 6.89
C ARG A 37 -2.68 -30.54 6.37
N ASP A 38 -3.00 -31.77 5.96
CA ASP A 38 -1.99 -32.74 5.51
C ASP A 38 -1.30 -32.24 4.25
N ARG A 39 -2.03 -31.58 3.39
CA ARG A 39 -1.50 -30.93 2.19
C ARG A 39 -0.59 -29.75 2.54
N ALA A 40 -0.97 -28.93 3.53
CA ALA A 40 -0.12 -27.83 3.99
C ALA A 40 1.19 -28.33 4.57
N ASP A 41 1.18 -29.42 5.33
CA ASP A 41 2.39 -30.03 5.91
C ASP A 41 3.25 -30.68 4.84
N SER A 42 2.66 -31.31 3.82
CA SER A 42 3.37 -31.84 2.64
C SER A 42 4.06 -30.72 1.84
N LEU A 43 3.37 -29.60 1.64
CA LEU A 43 3.95 -28.40 0.99
C LEU A 43 5.10 -27.81 1.81
N ALA A 44 4.97 -27.75 3.13
CA ALA A 44 6.04 -27.29 4.02
C ALA A 44 7.30 -28.20 3.94
N SER A 45 7.10 -29.50 3.78
CA SER A 45 8.19 -30.45 3.55
C SER A 45 8.88 -30.17 2.22
N GLY A 46 8.11 -29.92 1.14
CA GLY A 46 8.61 -29.50 -0.16
C GLY A 46 9.44 -28.22 -0.09
N VAL A 47 8.97 -27.21 0.64
CA VAL A 47 9.72 -25.96 0.88
C VAL A 47 11.05 -26.23 1.61
N THR A 48 11.03 -27.08 2.63
CA THR A 48 12.26 -27.42 3.39
C THR A 48 13.29 -28.11 2.50
N ILE A 49 12.85 -29.04 1.65
CA ILE A 49 13.71 -29.73 0.67
C ILE A 49 14.26 -28.73 -0.35
N TYR A 50 13.40 -27.85 -0.85
CA TYR A 50 13.81 -26.79 -1.79
C TYR A 50 14.90 -25.90 -1.18
N LEU A 51 14.70 -25.40 0.05
CA LEU A 51 15.66 -24.56 0.76
C LEU A 51 16.99 -25.31 0.97
N ALA A 52 16.94 -26.56 1.47
CA ALA A 52 18.14 -27.38 1.71
C ALA A 52 18.98 -27.59 0.45
N LYS A 53 18.31 -27.69 -0.72
CA LYS A 53 18.95 -27.87 -2.02
C LYS A 53 19.58 -26.58 -2.56
N HIS A 54 18.93 -25.43 -2.35
CA HIS A 54 19.36 -24.17 -2.96
C HIS A 54 20.30 -23.34 -2.10
N LEU A 55 20.29 -23.54 -0.77
CA LEU A 55 21.11 -22.76 0.15
C LEU A 55 22.51 -23.34 0.41
N ASN A 56 22.83 -24.52 -0.16
CA ASN A 56 24.16 -25.15 -0.06
C ASN A 56 24.77 -25.15 1.37
N GLY A 57 23.92 -25.34 2.40
CA GLY A 57 24.36 -25.38 3.80
C GLY A 57 24.43 -24.01 4.50
N THR A 58 24.02 -22.90 3.82
CA THR A 58 23.92 -21.61 4.49
C THR A 58 22.63 -21.51 5.30
N THR A 59 22.66 -20.77 6.41
CA THR A 59 21.47 -20.52 7.25
C THR A 59 20.51 -19.57 6.52
N PRO A 60 19.26 -19.98 6.26
CA PRO A 60 18.29 -19.13 5.57
C PRO A 60 17.86 -17.94 6.42
N THR A 61 17.56 -16.84 5.76
CA THR A 61 16.81 -15.74 6.37
C THR A 61 15.29 -15.98 6.30
N VAL A 62 14.52 -15.31 7.15
CA VAL A 62 13.06 -15.37 7.12
C VAL A 62 12.52 -14.99 5.74
N ASP A 63 13.12 -14.00 5.08
CA ASP A 63 12.66 -13.54 3.77
C ASP A 63 12.95 -14.60 2.69
N GLN A 64 14.10 -15.26 2.71
CA GLN A 64 14.39 -16.39 1.81
C GLN A 64 13.44 -17.57 2.02
N VAL A 65 13.02 -17.83 3.26
CA VAL A 65 11.97 -18.84 3.53
C VAL A 65 10.65 -18.44 2.93
N HIS A 66 10.25 -17.17 3.04
CA HIS A 66 9.01 -16.66 2.42
C HIS A 66 9.03 -16.76 0.90
N ASP A 67 10.14 -16.39 0.27
CA ASP A 67 10.32 -16.48 -1.18
C ASP A 67 10.26 -17.94 -1.65
N ALA A 68 10.87 -18.86 -0.90
CA ALA A 68 10.82 -20.29 -1.19
C ALA A 68 9.39 -20.86 -1.07
N VAL A 69 8.61 -20.45 -0.05
CA VAL A 69 7.21 -20.85 0.10
C VAL A 69 6.41 -20.40 -1.11
N GLU A 70 6.51 -19.12 -1.47
CA GLU A 70 5.80 -18.55 -2.62
C GLU A 70 6.14 -19.30 -3.92
N LYS A 71 7.44 -19.49 -4.17
CA LYS A 71 7.92 -20.18 -5.36
C LYS A 71 7.41 -21.63 -5.44
N VAL A 72 7.55 -22.40 -4.37
CA VAL A 72 7.09 -23.79 -4.32
C VAL A 72 5.58 -23.90 -4.53
N LEU A 73 4.79 -23.00 -3.92
CA LEU A 73 3.35 -22.96 -4.11
C LEU A 73 2.96 -22.69 -5.56
N ILE A 74 3.65 -21.76 -6.23
CA ILE A 74 3.41 -21.44 -7.64
C ILE A 74 3.81 -22.61 -8.55
N GLU A 75 5.01 -23.17 -8.36
CA GLU A 75 5.53 -24.30 -9.18
C GLU A 75 4.67 -25.56 -9.08
N LEU A 76 4.07 -25.80 -7.91
CA LEU A 76 3.15 -26.93 -7.70
C LEU A 76 1.69 -26.62 -8.10
N GLY A 77 1.43 -25.48 -8.76
CA GLY A 77 0.10 -25.13 -9.26
C GLY A 77 -0.86 -24.57 -8.21
N HIS A 78 -0.38 -24.21 -7.01
CA HIS A 78 -1.18 -23.65 -5.91
C HIS A 78 -1.21 -22.11 -5.93
N ALA A 79 -1.40 -21.49 -7.09
CA ALA A 79 -1.36 -20.04 -7.26
C ALA A 79 -2.32 -19.27 -6.32
N ARG A 80 -3.55 -19.80 -6.10
CA ARG A 80 -4.52 -19.19 -5.16
C ARG A 80 -3.98 -19.18 -3.74
N THR A 81 -3.37 -20.29 -3.30
CA THR A 81 -2.76 -20.40 -1.97
C THR A 81 -1.54 -19.48 -1.86
N ALA A 82 -0.73 -19.36 -2.91
CA ALA A 82 0.40 -18.43 -2.94
C ALA A 82 -0.05 -16.98 -2.73
N ILE A 83 -1.07 -16.53 -3.45
CA ILE A 83 -1.64 -15.17 -3.28
C ILE A 83 -2.17 -14.97 -1.85
N ALA A 84 -2.90 -15.95 -1.31
CA ALA A 84 -3.42 -15.90 0.06
C ALA A 84 -2.28 -15.89 1.11
N TYR A 85 -1.21 -16.64 0.85
CA TYR A 85 -0.02 -16.65 1.69
C TYR A 85 0.68 -15.29 1.75
N VAL A 86 0.89 -14.63 0.60
CA VAL A 86 1.48 -13.29 0.54
C VAL A 86 0.62 -12.30 1.32
N ARG A 87 -0.70 -12.31 1.11
CA ARG A 87 -1.64 -11.45 1.85
C ARG A 87 -1.63 -11.71 3.36
N TYR A 88 -1.55 -12.98 3.78
CA TYR A 88 -1.43 -13.36 5.19
C TYR A 88 -0.13 -12.84 5.79
N ARG A 89 0.99 -13.05 5.10
CA ARG A 89 2.32 -12.54 5.51
C ARG A 89 2.31 -11.03 5.69
N ASP A 90 1.77 -10.29 4.74
CA ASP A 90 1.73 -8.82 4.77
C ASP A 90 0.84 -8.32 5.90
N ARG A 91 -0.31 -8.97 6.12
CA ARG A 91 -1.19 -8.65 7.26
C ARG A 91 -0.48 -8.87 8.60
N ARG A 92 0.23 -9.98 8.75
CA ARG A 92 1.03 -10.29 9.96
C ARG A 92 2.19 -9.31 10.15
N ALA A 93 2.82 -8.87 9.08
CA ALA A 93 3.88 -7.85 9.13
C ALA A 93 3.32 -6.52 9.62
N ARG A 94 2.17 -6.07 9.09
CA ARG A 94 1.50 -4.85 9.55
C ARG A 94 1.07 -4.92 11.01
N GLN A 95 0.50 -6.06 11.45
CA GLN A 95 0.12 -6.25 12.86
C GLN A 95 1.32 -6.16 13.81
N ARG A 96 2.48 -6.73 13.43
CA ARG A 96 3.71 -6.62 14.24
C ARG A 96 4.23 -5.19 14.30
N SER A 97 4.27 -4.51 13.16
CA SER A 97 4.67 -3.10 13.08
C SER A 97 3.79 -2.20 13.97
N LEU A 98 2.48 -2.49 14.06
CA LEU A 98 1.57 -1.80 14.96
C LEU A 98 1.87 -2.08 16.44
N GLN A 99 2.26 -3.31 16.79
CA GLN A 99 2.56 -3.71 18.17
C GLN A 99 3.94 -3.23 18.66
N GLU A 100 4.93 -3.16 17.75
CA GLU A 100 6.33 -2.82 18.07
C GLU A 100 6.62 -1.30 18.12
N GLY A 101 5.61 -0.45 18.19
CA GLY A 101 5.74 1.01 18.23
C GLY A 101 5.24 1.71 16.98
N GLY A 102 4.57 0.96 16.11
CA GLY A 102 4.08 1.43 14.81
C GLY A 102 2.94 2.44 14.86
N ALA A 103 2.29 2.65 16.00
CA ALA A 103 1.28 3.71 16.11
C ALA A 103 1.89 5.09 15.79
N HIS A 104 3.11 5.36 16.24
CA HIS A 104 3.82 6.63 15.95
C HIS A 104 4.32 6.71 14.51
N ALA A 105 4.77 5.60 13.92
CA ALA A 105 5.23 5.56 12.53
C ALA A 105 4.05 5.70 11.55
N ILE A 106 2.94 5.04 11.82
CA ILE A 106 1.72 5.14 10.99
C ILE A 106 1.09 6.53 11.11
N LEU A 107 1.07 7.12 12.31
CA LEU A 107 0.61 8.49 12.48
C LEU A 107 1.50 9.48 11.70
N ARG A 108 2.82 9.26 11.65
CA ARG A 108 3.74 10.05 10.81
C ARG A 108 3.46 9.87 9.32
N GLU A 109 3.31 8.64 8.84
CA GLU A 109 2.97 8.37 7.43
C GLU A 109 1.62 8.98 7.02
N LEU A 110 0.61 8.89 7.91
CA LEU A 110 -0.69 9.53 7.68
C LEU A 110 -0.58 11.05 7.68
N ASP A 111 0.21 11.62 8.59
CA ASP A 111 0.44 13.08 8.70
C ASP A 111 1.21 13.59 7.47
N GLU A 112 2.20 12.85 6.99
CA GLU A 112 2.94 13.15 5.75
C GLU A 112 2.06 13.03 4.51
N ALA A 113 1.24 11.98 4.42
CA ALA A 113 0.29 11.81 3.31
C ALA A 113 -0.80 12.88 3.32
N GLN A 114 -1.23 13.33 4.50
CA GLN A 114 -2.21 14.39 4.65
C GLN A 114 -1.62 15.76 4.27
N ARG A 115 -0.38 16.05 4.68
CA ARG A 115 0.36 17.24 4.25
C ARG A 115 0.60 17.28 2.76
N GLN A 116 0.93 16.15 2.13
CA GLN A 116 1.08 16.07 0.67
C GLN A 116 -0.25 16.34 -0.04
N ARG A 117 -1.38 15.88 0.48
CA ARG A 117 -2.72 16.18 -0.06
C ARG A 117 -3.06 17.66 0.09
N GLU A 118 -2.78 18.27 1.23
CA GLU A 118 -3.01 19.71 1.46
C GLU A 118 -2.16 20.58 0.51
N VAL A 119 -0.91 20.21 0.26
CA VAL A 119 -0.04 20.91 -0.71
C VAL A 119 -0.57 20.76 -2.14
N VAL A 120 -1.05 19.59 -2.54
CA VAL A 120 -1.64 19.36 -3.86
C VAL A 120 -2.97 20.10 -4.00
N GLU A 121 -3.83 20.13 -2.97
CA GLU A 121 -5.07 20.90 -2.98
C GLU A 121 -4.84 22.41 -2.99
N ALA A 122 -3.80 22.89 -2.29
CA ALA A 122 -3.45 24.31 -2.28
C ALA A 122 -2.81 24.79 -3.59
N THR A 123 -2.18 23.87 -4.35
CA THR A 123 -1.55 24.19 -5.66
C THR A 123 -2.49 23.97 -6.85
N THR A 124 -3.60 23.27 -6.68
CA THR A 124 -4.59 23.08 -7.74
C THR A 124 -5.55 24.28 -7.72
N PRO A 125 -5.58 25.13 -8.76
CA PRO A 125 -6.55 26.20 -8.84
C PRO A 125 -7.96 25.58 -8.83
N ARG A 126 -8.70 25.79 -7.74
CA ARG A 126 -10.10 25.37 -7.68
C ARG A 126 -10.89 26.21 -8.68
N PRO A 127 -11.54 25.62 -9.67
CA PRO A 127 -12.42 26.36 -10.53
C PRO A 127 -13.57 26.90 -9.67
N LEU A 128 -13.62 28.22 -9.50
CA LEU A 128 -14.73 28.89 -8.86
C LEU A 128 -15.88 28.94 -9.88
N PHE A 129 -17.06 28.57 -9.44
CA PHE A 129 -18.27 28.67 -10.23
C PHE A 129 -19.16 29.74 -9.64
N VAL A 130 -19.75 30.56 -10.49
CA VAL A 130 -20.74 31.57 -10.10
C VAL A 130 -22.09 31.23 -10.72
N CYS A 131 -23.14 31.44 -9.95
CA CYS A 131 -24.49 31.37 -10.46
C CYS A 131 -24.82 32.72 -11.10
N THR A 132 -25.18 32.71 -12.38
CA THR A 132 -25.62 33.92 -13.08
C THR A 132 -27.09 34.24 -12.74
N SER A 133 -27.53 35.44 -13.02
CA SER A 133 -28.93 35.89 -12.82
C SER A 133 -29.97 35.01 -13.53
N ASP A 134 -29.56 34.24 -14.52
CA ASP A 134 -30.39 33.31 -15.29
C ASP A 134 -30.34 31.87 -14.75
N GLU A 135 -29.92 31.68 -13.48
CA GLU A 135 -29.75 30.39 -12.80
C GLU A 135 -28.77 29.40 -13.47
N GLN A 136 -27.90 29.89 -14.36
CA GLN A 136 -26.88 29.07 -14.98
C GLN A 136 -25.58 29.10 -14.17
N VAL A 137 -24.93 27.92 -14.04
CA VAL A 137 -23.62 27.78 -13.39
C VAL A 137 -22.55 28.04 -14.45
N ALA A 138 -21.79 29.11 -14.30
CA ALA A 138 -20.65 29.44 -15.16
C ALA A 138 -19.34 29.39 -14.36
N SER A 139 -18.26 29.00 -15.00
CA SER A 139 -16.92 29.11 -14.38
C SER A 139 -16.63 30.59 -14.12
N TRP A 140 -16.11 30.85 -12.91
CA TRP A 140 -15.66 32.20 -12.57
C TRP A 140 -14.44 32.57 -13.42
N ASP A 141 -14.61 33.63 -14.19
CA ASP A 141 -13.55 34.19 -15.02
C ASP A 141 -13.46 35.70 -14.77
N ARG A 142 -12.27 36.11 -14.36
CA ARG A 142 -11.98 37.52 -14.07
C ARG A 142 -12.17 38.43 -15.29
N ALA A 143 -11.90 37.95 -16.50
CA ALA A 143 -12.13 38.68 -17.71
C ALA A 143 -13.58 39.08 -17.89
N ARG A 144 -14.50 38.23 -17.49
CA ARG A 144 -15.97 38.55 -17.54
C ARG A 144 -16.36 39.64 -16.58
N ILE A 145 -15.70 39.76 -15.44
CA ILE A 145 -15.92 40.85 -14.49
C ILE A 145 -15.46 42.18 -15.10
N VAL A 146 -14.30 42.20 -15.74
CA VAL A 146 -13.77 43.37 -16.43
C VAL A 146 -14.71 43.78 -17.55
N GLU A 147 -15.17 42.87 -18.41
CA GLU A 147 -16.11 43.14 -19.48
C GLU A 147 -17.45 43.68 -18.96
N ALA A 148 -17.97 43.09 -17.86
CA ALA A 148 -19.23 43.59 -17.25
C ALA A 148 -19.05 44.99 -16.68
N LEU A 149 -17.95 45.28 -16.00
CA LEU A 149 -17.67 46.62 -15.47
C LEU A 149 -17.54 47.65 -16.61
N MET A 150 -16.83 47.35 -17.68
CA MET A 150 -16.69 48.21 -18.83
C MET A 150 -18.04 48.49 -19.49
N ARG A 151 -18.90 47.49 -19.65
CA ARG A 151 -20.19 47.60 -20.31
C ARG A 151 -21.23 48.38 -19.49
N GLU A 152 -21.27 48.14 -18.18
CA GLU A 152 -22.32 48.70 -17.32
C GLU A 152 -21.95 50.06 -16.75
N THR A 153 -20.66 50.31 -16.46
CA THR A 153 -20.19 51.56 -15.84
C THR A 153 -19.52 52.49 -16.84
N ARG A 154 -19.25 52.03 -18.10
CA ARG A 154 -18.45 52.77 -19.10
C ARG A 154 -17.05 53.14 -18.61
N MET A 155 -16.51 52.37 -17.67
CA MET A 155 -15.19 52.55 -17.07
C MET A 155 -14.10 52.14 -18.07
N PRO A 156 -12.96 52.83 -18.15
CA PRO A 156 -11.83 52.41 -18.98
C PRO A 156 -11.23 51.08 -18.48
N GLU A 157 -10.65 50.30 -19.40
CA GLU A 157 -10.20 48.94 -19.17
C GLU A 157 -9.18 48.82 -18.00
N ASP A 158 -8.25 49.73 -17.91
CA ASP A 158 -7.21 49.79 -16.86
C ASP A 158 -7.80 50.03 -15.45
N GLU A 159 -8.92 50.70 -15.36
CA GLU A 159 -9.63 50.94 -14.13
C GLU A 159 -10.52 49.76 -13.76
N ALA A 160 -11.19 49.15 -14.76
CA ALA A 160 -11.96 47.95 -14.61
C ALA A 160 -11.09 46.73 -14.17
N VAL A 161 -9.88 46.61 -14.71
CA VAL A 161 -8.90 45.59 -14.30
C VAL A 161 -8.45 45.78 -12.86
N ARG A 162 -8.20 47.02 -12.44
CA ARG A 162 -7.82 47.31 -11.02
C ARG A 162 -8.93 46.94 -10.04
N VAL A 163 -10.15 47.25 -10.38
CA VAL A 163 -11.32 46.89 -9.56
C VAL A 163 -11.48 45.36 -9.49
N ALA A 164 -11.38 44.66 -10.61
CA ALA A 164 -11.48 43.21 -10.67
C ALA A 164 -10.32 42.50 -9.95
N LEU A 165 -9.17 43.14 -9.72
CA LEU A 165 -8.07 42.63 -8.93
C LEU A 165 -8.25 42.82 -7.41
N SER A 166 -9.14 43.70 -6.99
CA SER A 166 -9.42 44.00 -5.58
C SER A 166 -10.55 43.14 -4.99
N VAL A 167 -11.20 42.33 -5.78
CA VAL A 167 -12.27 41.40 -5.42
C VAL A 167 -11.70 39.98 -5.38
#